data_076834df074168e00c45a29e2bd9290a
#
_entry.id   076834df074168e00c45a29e2bd9290a
#
_cell.length_a   1.000
_cell.length_b   1.000
_cell.length_c   1.000
_cell.angle_alpha   90.00
_cell.angle_beta   90.00
_cell.angle_gamma   90.00
#
_symmetry.space_group_name_H-M   'P 1'
#
loop_
_entity.id
_entity.type
_entity.pdbx_description
1 polymer ?
#
loop_
_entity_poly.entity_id
_entity_poly.type
_entity_poly.pdbx_seq_one_letter_code
_entity_poly.pdbx_strand_id
1 'polypeptide(L)'
;MKKPFSGILLIVLLPLAALAQSGKPPKAPDVPADLSPQIETLQPGVRLTLLAEHPDLVTPTGIDVDAKGNIWLAACHTHFRPEGYSGPEHDEILVFDANGKNRRVFYNKTDATMHLKVGPTGWIYLAERDRILRVIDTNDDGVGDLEHSLASLDTVADYPHNGLSGMAWHPDGGLVFSLGENFGKDWTLTGADGSKVSGRGEGGVFRCTANGKGLRRIARGFWNRFGLLVRGDGEIFAAENDPGSRPPCRLLNVVEDADYGFQWVYGNAPVHPFVAWNGELRGTLGMVHPCGEGPCAVVELGGGVMIPSWSDHRIDYFPLTRKGAGYTSERIPLVRGSDFFRPVDMARGPDGAYYLTDWVFNSYPIHGRGRLWKLEIDPESWIIEKQPETPEATLAKSLRSGQTRLETTKLLELARGNDRYLADAAISALSRSGLTPEMVKALSPEDRVWAFVAMRRADLNDEKWVRAFFDDPDAEMRFECLRWIADAVLKNFQPQVEAMLSDATLDFRLFEA
;
A
#
# COMPACT_ATOMS: atom_id res chain seq x y z
N MET A 1 7.47 40.11 29.00
CA MET A 1 6.59 40.23 27.81
C MET A 1 6.57 38.88 27.11
N LYS A 2 5.53 38.10 27.33
CA LYS A 2 5.33 36.75 26.72
C LYS A 2 4.56 36.96 25.42
N LYS A 3 5.13 36.52 24.28
CA LYS A 3 4.41 36.39 23.00
C LYS A 3 3.59 35.10 23.01
N PRO A 4 2.35 35.11 22.52
CA PRO A 4 1.55 33.91 22.46
C PRO A 4 2.02 33.03 21.29
N PHE A 5 2.16 31.75 21.54
CA PHE A 5 2.28 30.72 20.51
C PHE A 5 0.93 30.63 19.77
N SER A 6 0.96 30.92 18.50
CA SER A 6 -0.17 30.75 17.59
C SER A 6 -0.43 29.26 17.38
N GLY A 7 -1.70 28.91 17.53
CA GLY A 7 -2.18 27.56 17.39
C GLY A 7 -1.91 26.98 16.00
N ILE A 8 -1.39 25.78 15.98
CA ILE A 8 -1.19 24.96 14.80
C ILE A 8 -2.53 24.38 14.39
N LEU A 9 -2.83 24.64 13.18
CA LEU A 9 -3.91 24.25 12.31
C LEU A 9 -4.11 22.73 12.28
N LEU A 10 -5.05 22.24 13.08
CA LEU A 10 -5.60 20.90 13.00
C LEU A 10 -6.81 20.97 12.07
N ILE A 11 -6.59 21.04 10.77
CA ILE A 11 -7.67 21.13 9.79
C ILE A 11 -7.37 20.20 8.62
N VAL A 12 -8.42 19.40 8.27
CA VAL A 12 -8.77 18.95 6.91
C VAL A 12 -8.58 17.47 6.59
N LEU A 13 -8.89 16.54 7.48
CA LEU A 13 -9.21 15.18 7.00
C LEU A 13 -10.65 14.71 7.34
N LEU A 14 -11.35 15.39 8.23
CA LEU A 14 -12.74 15.07 8.59
C LEU A 14 -13.82 15.47 7.56
N PRO A 15 -13.65 16.48 6.67
CA PRO A 15 -14.70 16.81 5.71
C PRO A 15 -14.80 15.88 4.50
N LEU A 16 -13.76 15.11 4.18
CA LEU A 16 -13.71 14.30 2.94
C LEU A 16 -14.49 12.98 3.05
N ALA A 17 -14.43 12.32 4.20
CA ALA A 17 -15.30 11.17 4.49
C ALA A 17 -16.80 11.56 4.50
N ALA A 18 -17.11 12.82 4.84
CA ALA A 18 -18.47 13.35 4.81
C ALA A 18 -18.97 13.65 3.38
N LEU A 19 -18.08 13.97 2.43
CA LEU A 19 -18.45 14.20 1.03
C LEU A 19 -18.84 12.91 0.32
N ALA A 20 -18.11 11.81 0.54
CA ALA A 20 -18.44 10.50 -0.01
C ALA A 20 -19.79 9.97 0.52
N GLN A 21 -20.21 10.37 1.71
CA GLN A 21 -21.49 9.93 2.31
C GLN A 21 -22.70 10.79 1.94
N SER A 22 -22.53 11.97 1.35
CA SER A 22 -23.63 12.92 1.12
C SER A 22 -24.46 12.65 -0.14
N GLY A 23 -23.96 11.84 -1.08
CA GLY A 23 -24.62 11.55 -2.36
C GLY A 23 -24.85 12.79 -3.27
N LYS A 24 -24.30 13.96 -2.90
CA LYS A 24 -24.39 15.19 -3.70
C LYS A 24 -23.04 15.47 -4.38
N PRO A 25 -23.05 15.90 -5.66
CA PRO A 25 -21.83 16.35 -6.31
C PRO A 25 -21.14 17.45 -5.49
N PRO A 26 -19.82 17.42 -5.35
CA PRO A 26 -19.10 18.49 -4.68
C PRO A 26 -19.16 19.79 -5.50
N LYS A 27 -18.94 20.92 -4.83
CA LYS A 27 -18.77 22.21 -5.53
C LYS A 27 -17.46 22.17 -6.33
N ALA A 28 -17.47 22.78 -7.52
CA ALA A 28 -16.23 22.97 -8.28
C ALA A 28 -15.22 23.78 -7.46
N PRO A 29 -13.94 23.36 -7.42
CA PRO A 29 -12.92 24.08 -6.67
C PRO A 29 -12.62 25.42 -7.33
N ASP A 30 -12.31 26.42 -6.50
CA ASP A 30 -11.85 27.73 -6.95
C ASP A 30 -10.32 27.66 -7.20
N VAL A 31 -9.95 27.48 -8.47
CA VAL A 31 -8.56 27.29 -8.89
C VAL A 31 -7.90 28.64 -9.14
N PRO A 32 -6.77 28.98 -8.43
CA PRO A 32 -6.05 30.21 -8.63
C PRO A 32 -5.55 30.39 -10.08
N ALA A 33 -5.37 31.66 -10.49
CA ALA A 33 -4.80 31.97 -11.80
C ALA A 33 -3.31 31.66 -11.89
N ASP A 34 -2.55 31.85 -10.80
CA ASP A 34 -1.13 31.49 -10.71
C ASP A 34 -0.99 30.12 -10.05
N LEU A 35 -0.49 29.15 -10.79
CA LEU A 35 -0.23 27.78 -10.38
C LEU A 35 1.27 27.45 -10.47
N SER A 36 2.15 28.45 -10.32
CA SER A 36 3.59 28.25 -10.42
C SER A 36 4.10 27.19 -9.43
N PRO A 37 4.76 26.12 -9.91
CA PRO A 37 5.25 25.03 -9.06
C PRO A 37 6.51 25.40 -8.25
N GLN A 38 7.22 26.49 -8.59
CA GLN A 38 8.43 26.98 -7.93
C GLN A 38 9.43 25.86 -7.60
N ILE A 39 9.85 25.11 -8.62
CA ILE A 39 10.68 23.90 -8.46
C ILE A 39 12.11 24.25 -8.03
N GLU A 40 12.60 23.54 -7.01
CA GLU A 40 13.98 23.53 -6.56
C GLU A 40 14.52 22.10 -6.63
N THR A 41 15.65 21.88 -7.32
CA THR A 41 16.40 20.63 -7.30
C THR A 41 17.49 20.71 -6.23
N LEU A 42 17.53 19.71 -5.33
CA LEU A 42 18.28 19.77 -4.08
C LEU A 42 19.57 18.93 -4.10
N GLN A 43 19.76 18.13 -5.14
CA GLN A 43 20.99 17.32 -5.31
C GLN A 43 21.67 17.62 -6.63
N PRO A 44 23.01 17.54 -6.69
CA PRO A 44 23.75 17.64 -7.94
C PRO A 44 23.27 16.58 -8.95
N GLY A 45 23.27 16.93 -10.24
CA GLY A 45 22.86 16.01 -11.30
C GLY A 45 21.36 15.78 -11.42
N VAL A 46 20.52 16.35 -10.55
CA VAL A 46 19.06 16.26 -10.63
C VAL A 46 18.50 17.40 -11.49
N ARG A 47 17.72 17.06 -12.51
CA ARG A 47 17.05 18.03 -13.39
C ARG A 47 15.59 17.62 -13.63
N LEU A 48 14.66 18.55 -13.43
CA LEU A 48 13.25 18.37 -13.71
C LEU A 48 12.81 19.27 -14.85
N THR A 49 12.21 18.70 -15.90
CA THR A 49 11.79 19.41 -17.12
C THR A 49 10.30 19.19 -17.34
N LEU A 50 9.53 20.26 -17.51
CA LEU A 50 8.12 20.21 -17.89
C LEU A 50 7.98 19.77 -19.35
N LEU A 51 7.21 18.71 -19.61
CA LEU A 51 6.95 18.18 -20.95
C LEU A 51 5.57 18.59 -21.49
N ALA A 52 4.54 18.48 -20.65
CA ALA A 52 3.17 18.83 -20.97
C ALA A 52 2.42 19.31 -19.73
N GLU A 53 1.38 20.11 -19.93
CA GLU A 53 0.48 20.57 -18.86
C GLU A 53 -0.95 20.73 -19.39
N HIS A 54 -1.86 21.08 -18.48
CA HIS A 54 -3.23 21.39 -18.87
C HIS A 54 -3.30 22.47 -19.96
N PRO A 55 -4.26 22.41 -20.90
CA PRO A 55 -5.40 21.46 -20.92
C PRO A 55 -5.11 20.10 -21.55
N ASP A 56 -3.91 19.84 -22.06
CA ASP A 56 -3.57 18.58 -22.74
C ASP A 56 -3.54 17.38 -21.77
N LEU A 57 -3.30 17.64 -20.48
CA LEU A 57 -3.33 16.66 -19.40
C LEU A 57 -4.06 17.23 -18.19
N VAL A 58 -5.02 16.49 -17.65
CA VAL A 58 -5.82 16.90 -16.50
C VAL A 58 -5.88 15.80 -15.45
N THR A 59 -5.81 16.20 -14.18
CA THR A 59 -5.98 15.32 -13.01
C THR A 59 -5.38 13.92 -13.18
N PRO A 60 -4.05 13.81 -13.46
CA PRO A 60 -3.42 12.53 -13.74
C PRO A 60 -3.26 11.69 -12.46
N THR A 61 -3.52 10.37 -12.55
CA THR A 61 -3.43 9.43 -11.43
C THR A 61 -2.33 8.39 -11.61
N GLY A 62 -2.10 7.89 -12.80
CA GLY A 62 -1.13 6.85 -13.07
C GLY A 62 -0.26 7.15 -14.28
N ILE A 63 0.96 6.58 -14.30
CA ILE A 63 1.91 6.68 -15.41
C ILE A 63 2.69 5.39 -15.61
N ASP A 64 2.97 5.04 -16.87
CA ASP A 64 4.00 4.07 -17.22
C ASP A 64 4.65 4.44 -18.56
N VAL A 65 5.80 3.83 -18.88
CA VAL A 65 6.53 4.10 -20.12
C VAL A 65 6.82 2.78 -20.83
N ASP A 66 6.46 2.69 -22.09
CA ASP A 66 6.72 1.48 -22.87
C ASP A 66 8.18 1.40 -23.38
N ALA A 67 8.55 0.24 -23.92
CA ALA A 67 9.90 0.02 -24.42
C ALA A 67 10.27 0.91 -25.63
N LYS A 68 9.30 1.54 -26.28
CA LYS A 68 9.52 2.51 -27.36
C LYS A 68 9.68 3.95 -26.84
N GLY A 69 9.48 4.18 -25.55
CA GLY A 69 9.52 5.49 -24.91
C GLY A 69 8.19 6.24 -24.98
N ASN A 70 7.08 5.63 -25.40
CA ASN A 70 5.79 6.27 -25.27
C ASN A 70 5.37 6.33 -23.81
N ILE A 71 4.84 7.47 -23.39
CA ILE A 71 4.38 7.76 -22.03
C ILE A 71 2.89 7.52 -21.96
N TRP A 72 2.47 6.60 -21.13
CA TRP A 72 1.09 6.20 -20.91
C TRP A 72 0.59 6.81 -19.59
N LEU A 73 -0.56 7.48 -19.62
CA LEU A 73 -1.11 8.25 -18.51
C LEU A 73 -2.59 7.95 -18.31
N ALA A 74 -3.03 7.87 -17.05
CA ALA A 74 -4.44 7.92 -16.70
C ALA A 74 -4.83 9.36 -16.34
N ALA A 75 -5.72 9.97 -17.12
CA ALA A 75 -6.36 11.25 -16.81
C ALA A 75 -7.73 10.98 -16.19
N CYS A 76 -7.89 11.34 -14.92
CA CYS A 76 -9.07 11.03 -14.15
C CYS A 76 -10.15 12.11 -14.33
N HIS A 77 -11.34 11.70 -14.74
CA HIS A 77 -12.53 12.54 -14.93
C HIS A 77 -13.70 12.12 -14.05
N THR A 78 -13.59 11.00 -13.34
CA THR A 78 -14.69 10.39 -12.60
C THR A 78 -14.56 10.48 -11.09
N HIS A 79 -13.39 10.86 -10.58
CA HIS A 79 -13.14 11.02 -9.17
C HIS A 79 -13.75 12.33 -8.63
N PHE A 80 -14.76 12.24 -7.76
CA PHE A 80 -15.47 13.39 -7.19
C PHE A 80 -15.79 14.48 -8.23
N ARG A 81 -16.53 14.09 -9.25
CA ARG A 81 -16.99 14.99 -10.31
C ARG A 81 -17.81 16.13 -9.72
N PRO A 82 -17.42 17.40 -9.92
CA PRO A 82 -18.16 18.54 -9.38
C PRO A 82 -19.46 18.79 -10.11
N GLU A 83 -20.38 19.49 -9.46
CA GLU A 83 -21.64 19.95 -10.10
C GLU A 83 -21.32 20.77 -11.35
N GLY A 84 -22.04 20.47 -12.46
CA GLY A 84 -21.85 21.15 -13.75
C GLY A 84 -20.57 20.78 -14.50
N TYR A 85 -19.89 19.69 -14.11
CA TYR A 85 -18.74 19.19 -14.85
C TYR A 85 -19.08 18.88 -16.31
N SER A 86 -18.32 19.46 -17.25
CA SER A 86 -18.54 19.35 -18.71
C SER A 86 -17.44 18.58 -19.45
N GLY A 87 -16.52 17.96 -18.73
CA GLY A 87 -15.45 17.13 -19.31
C GLY A 87 -15.94 15.74 -19.74
N PRO A 88 -15.02 14.84 -20.12
CA PRO A 88 -15.34 13.46 -20.51
C PRO A 88 -16.21 12.71 -19.49
N GLU A 89 -17.05 11.81 -20.00
CA GLU A 89 -17.93 10.97 -19.18
C GLU A 89 -17.14 9.92 -18.38
N HIS A 90 -16.05 9.42 -18.94
CA HIS A 90 -15.15 8.43 -18.36
C HIS A 90 -13.74 8.96 -18.24
N ASP A 91 -12.89 8.26 -17.52
CA ASP A 91 -11.45 8.54 -17.49
C ASP A 91 -10.82 8.22 -18.84
N GLU A 92 -9.73 8.90 -19.16
CA GLU A 92 -9.00 8.70 -20.41
C GLU A 92 -7.62 8.11 -20.16
N ILE A 93 -7.25 7.08 -20.92
CA ILE A 93 -5.88 6.60 -21.01
C ILE A 93 -5.23 7.32 -22.18
N LEU A 94 -4.29 8.19 -21.87
CA LEU A 94 -3.57 9.03 -22.80
C LEU A 94 -2.21 8.44 -23.16
N VAL A 95 -1.76 8.70 -24.38
CA VAL A 95 -0.41 8.37 -24.82
C VAL A 95 0.25 9.61 -25.39
N PHE A 96 1.48 9.86 -24.94
CA PHE A 96 2.38 10.89 -25.43
C PHE A 96 3.66 10.25 -25.97
N ASP A 97 4.38 10.93 -26.86
CA ASP A 97 5.76 10.54 -27.17
C ASP A 97 6.72 10.91 -26.02
N ALA A 98 7.98 10.48 -26.12
CA ALA A 98 9.02 10.72 -25.12
C ALA A 98 9.30 12.22 -24.82
N ASN A 99 8.83 13.13 -25.68
CA ASN A 99 8.96 14.58 -25.52
C ASN A 99 7.67 15.23 -24.99
N GLY A 100 6.68 14.44 -24.59
CA GLY A 100 5.37 14.95 -24.13
C GLY A 100 4.53 15.56 -25.25
N LYS A 101 4.72 15.13 -26.49
CA LYS A 101 3.99 15.57 -27.68
C LYS A 101 3.15 14.43 -28.27
N ASN A 102 2.46 14.72 -29.37
CA ASN A 102 1.66 13.72 -30.12
C ASN A 102 0.62 13.00 -29.23
N ARG A 103 -0.06 13.79 -28.35
CA ARG A 103 -1.12 13.30 -27.47
C ARG A 103 -2.22 12.59 -28.27
N ARG A 104 -2.60 11.40 -27.84
CA ARG A 104 -3.77 10.67 -28.31
C ARG A 104 -4.49 9.99 -27.15
N VAL A 105 -5.80 9.73 -27.32
CA VAL A 105 -6.58 8.91 -26.40
C VAL A 105 -6.52 7.46 -26.89
N PHE A 106 -6.04 6.58 -26.03
CA PHE A 106 -6.00 5.14 -26.31
C PHE A 106 -7.29 4.44 -25.87
N TYR A 107 -7.84 4.82 -24.69
CA TYR A 107 -9.03 4.20 -24.14
C TYR A 107 -9.78 5.20 -23.27
N ASN A 108 -11.12 5.15 -23.29
CA ASN A 108 -11.99 6.13 -22.59
C ASN A 108 -13.28 5.49 -22.06
N LYS A 109 -13.18 4.24 -21.55
CA LYS A 109 -14.32 3.51 -20.96
C LYS A 109 -13.98 2.98 -19.57
N THR A 110 -13.13 3.68 -18.84
CA THR A 110 -12.66 3.32 -17.50
C THR A 110 -13.09 4.38 -16.50
N ASP A 111 -13.30 3.99 -15.23
CA ASP A 111 -13.80 4.89 -14.18
C ASP A 111 -12.98 4.73 -12.90
N ALA A 112 -12.80 5.84 -12.17
CA ALA A 112 -12.01 5.88 -10.94
C ALA A 112 -10.66 5.15 -11.09
N THR A 113 -9.97 5.43 -12.20
CA THR A 113 -8.71 4.79 -12.57
C THR A 113 -7.57 5.34 -11.70
N MET A 114 -7.05 4.51 -10.81
CA MET A 114 -6.07 4.92 -9.82
C MET A 114 -4.63 4.60 -10.24
N HIS A 115 -4.42 3.67 -11.16
CA HIS A 115 -3.08 3.29 -11.61
C HIS A 115 -3.12 2.58 -12.96
N LEU A 116 -1.99 2.59 -13.70
CA LEU A 116 -1.84 1.81 -14.93
C LEU A 116 -0.45 1.16 -15.02
N LYS A 117 -0.35 0.07 -15.80
CA LYS A 117 0.91 -0.56 -16.17
C LYS A 117 0.88 -1.05 -17.61
N VAL A 118 1.98 -0.80 -18.32
CA VAL A 118 2.22 -1.40 -19.64
C VAL A 118 2.63 -2.85 -19.47
N GLY A 119 1.95 -3.75 -20.15
CA GLY A 119 2.26 -5.16 -20.14
C GLY A 119 3.27 -5.55 -21.23
N PRO A 120 4.00 -6.66 -21.06
CA PRO A 120 5.06 -7.07 -21.98
C PRO A 120 4.57 -7.45 -23.39
N THR A 121 3.26 -7.68 -23.57
CA THR A 121 2.64 -8.16 -24.82
C THR A 121 1.67 -7.16 -25.44
N GLY A 122 1.83 -5.87 -25.14
CA GLY A 122 0.99 -4.79 -25.69
C GLY A 122 -0.32 -4.54 -24.96
N TRP A 123 -0.67 -5.35 -23.97
CA TRP A 123 -1.79 -5.07 -23.09
C TRP A 123 -1.48 -3.92 -22.14
N ILE A 124 -2.44 -3.03 -21.93
CA ILE A 124 -2.40 -1.99 -20.91
C ILE A 124 -3.29 -2.44 -19.75
N TYR A 125 -2.70 -2.50 -18.56
CA TYR A 125 -3.36 -2.93 -17.32
C TYR A 125 -3.80 -1.70 -16.55
N LEU A 126 -5.04 -1.71 -16.06
CA LEU A 126 -5.67 -0.59 -15.37
C LEU A 126 -6.17 -1.08 -14.00
N ALA A 127 -5.94 -0.27 -12.96
CA ALA A 127 -6.58 -0.43 -11.67
C ALA A 127 -7.68 0.62 -11.53
N GLU A 128 -8.91 0.19 -11.65
CA GLU A 128 -10.09 0.94 -11.24
C GLU A 128 -10.34 0.71 -9.74
N ARG A 129 -11.20 1.50 -9.16
CA ARG A 129 -11.54 1.36 -7.75
C ARG A 129 -11.95 -0.07 -7.35
N ASP A 130 -12.70 -0.76 -8.18
CA ASP A 130 -13.31 -2.06 -7.91
C ASP A 130 -12.91 -3.16 -8.90
N ARG A 131 -12.01 -2.86 -9.84
CA ARG A 131 -11.65 -3.80 -10.90
C ARG A 131 -10.20 -3.63 -11.34
N ILE A 132 -9.49 -4.75 -11.49
CA ILE A 132 -8.26 -4.81 -12.30
C ILE A 132 -8.63 -5.36 -13.65
N LEU A 133 -8.33 -4.61 -14.71
CA LEU A 133 -8.59 -5.01 -16.09
C LEU A 133 -7.36 -4.80 -16.96
N ARG A 134 -7.42 -5.31 -18.18
CA ARG A 134 -6.45 -5.02 -19.22
C ARG A 134 -7.15 -4.74 -20.55
N VAL A 135 -6.56 -3.87 -21.34
CA VAL A 135 -7.07 -3.43 -22.64
C VAL A 135 -5.98 -3.56 -23.69
N ILE A 136 -6.33 -3.94 -24.90
CA ILE A 136 -5.42 -4.00 -26.05
C ILE A 136 -6.11 -3.40 -27.28
N ASP A 137 -5.30 -2.87 -28.20
CA ASP A 137 -5.67 -2.52 -29.57
C ASP A 137 -5.40 -3.77 -30.44
N THR A 138 -6.47 -4.36 -31.01
CA THR A 138 -6.37 -5.59 -31.82
C THR A 138 -6.28 -5.33 -33.31
N ASN A 139 -6.54 -4.09 -33.74
CA ASN A 139 -6.63 -3.71 -35.17
C ASN A 139 -5.56 -2.68 -35.60
N ASP A 140 -4.64 -2.30 -34.66
CA ASP A 140 -3.55 -1.35 -34.87
C ASP A 140 -4.00 0.08 -35.27
N ASP A 141 -5.22 0.51 -34.85
CA ASP A 141 -5.71 1.88 -35.10
C ASP A 141 -5.30 2.90 -34.01
N GLY A 142 -4.68 2.41 -32.97
CA GLY A 142 -4.19 3.21 -31.83
C GLY A 142 -5.23 3.39 -30.73
N VAL A 143 -6.36 2.67 -30.78
CA VAL A 143 -7.45 2.70 -29.78
C VAL A 143 -7.65 1.30 -29.21
N GLY A 144 -7.77 1.20 -27.90
CA GLY A 144 -8.04 -0.07 -27.21
C GLY A 144 -9.50 -0.52 -27.48
N ASP A 145 -9.64 -1.71 -28.07
CA ASP A 145 -10.93 -2.26 -28.52
C ASP A 145 -11.33 -3.56 -27.83
N LEU A 146 -10.42 -4.26 -27.19
CA LEU A 146 -10.67 -5.49 -26.44
C LEU A 146 -10.26 -5.35 -24.98
N GLU A 147 -11.22 -5.60 -24.08
CA GLU A 147 -11.06 -5.52 -22.64
C GLU A 147 -11.24 -6.89 -21.98
N HIS A 148 -10.42 -7.19 -20.95
CA HIS A 148 -10.58 -8.34 -20.08
C HIS A 148 -10.47 -7.96 -18.61
N SER A 149 -11.46 -8.33 -17.79
CA SER A 149 -11.36 -8.24 -16.33
C SER A 149 -10.45 -9.34 -15.78
N LEU A 150 -9.54 -8.96 -14.88
CA LEU A 150 -8.56 -9.85 -14.23
C LEU A 150 -8.93 -10.15 -12.79
N ALA A 151 -9.45 -9.14 -12.09
CA ALA A 151 -9.96 -9.28 -10.73
C ALA A 151 -11.09 -8.27 -10.52
N SER A 152 -12.10 -8.65 -9.76
CA SER A 152 -13.23 -7.79 -9.38
C SER A 152 -13.43 -7.78 -7.89
N LEU A 153 -13.70 -6.61 -7.32
CA LEU A 153 -13.93 -6.34 -5.91
C LEU A 153 -15.43 -6.17 -5.67
N ASP A 154 -16.00 -7.10 -4.91
CA ASP A 154 -17.39 -7.03 -4.43
C ASP A 154 -17.40 -6.43 -3.02
N THR A 155 -18.03 -5.26 -2.88
CA THR A 155 -18.15 -4.52 -1.63
C THR A 155 -19.21 -3.43 -1.74
N VAL A 156 -19.70 -2.95 -0.59
CA VAL A 156 -20.61 -1.79 -0.53
C VAL A 156 -19.89 -0.45 -0.41
N ALA A 157 -18.56 -0.45 -0.29
CA ALA A 157 -17.79 0.79 -0.25
C ALA A 157 -17.55 1.32 -1.68
N ASP A 158 -17.50 2.64 -1.83
CA ASP A 158 -17.40 3.33 -3.13
C ASP A 158 -16.32 4.41 -3.18
N TYR A 159 -15.60 4.66 -2.08
CA TYR A 159 -14.57 5.69 -2.04
C TYR A 159 -13.33 5.28 -2.87
N PRO A 160 -12.97 6.05 -3.92
CA PRO A 160 -11.94 5.63 -4.88
C PRO A 160 -10.58 5.37 -4.27
N HIS A 161 -10.12 6.20 -3.33
CA HIS A 161 -8.75 6.10 -2.80
C HIS A 161 -8.50 4.86 -1.94
N ASN A 162 -9.53 4.20 -1.43
CA ASN A 162 -9.39 3.05 -0.55
C ASN A 162 -9.78 1.73 -1.23
N GLY A 163 -9.90 1.76 -2.56
CA GLY A 163 -10.15 0.62 -3.42
C GLY A 163 -8.86 -0.03 -3.93
N LEU A 164 -8.97 -0.64 -5.11
CA LEU A 164 -7.82 -1.22 -5.81
C LEU A 164 -6.94 -0.10 -6.37
N SER A 165 -5.62 -0.31 -6.27
CA SER A 165 -4.61 0.67 -6.69
C SER A 165 -3.26 -0.02 -6.89
N GLY A 166 -2.21 0.74 -7.10
CA GLY A 166 -0.80 0.35 -7.15
C GLY A 166 -0.54 -1.01 -7.80
N MET A 167 0.04 -1.05 -8.99
CA MET A 167 0.37 -2.30 -9.69
C MET A 167 1.86 -2.37 -10.00
N ALA A 168 2.42 -3.58 -9.96
CA ALA A 168 3.79 -3.84 -10.37
C ALA A 168 3.94 -5.25 -10.96
N TRP A 169 4.85 -5.40 -11.92
CA TRP A 169 5.21 -6.69 -12.47
C TRP A 169 6.20 -7.43 -11.57
N HIS A 170 5.88 -8.66 -11.24
CA HIS A 170 6.84 -9.58 -10.61
C HIS A 170 7.74 -10.20 -11.69
N PRO A 171 9.04 -10.47 -11.41
CA PRO A 171 9.98 -11.02 -12.40
C PRO A 171 9.56 -12.35 -13.05
N ASP A 172 8.69 -13.11 -12.40
CA ASP A 172 8.13 -14.36 -12.97
C ASP A 172 6.90 -14.14 -13.88
N GLY A 173 6.56 -12.87 -14.19
CA GLY A 173 5.43 -12.48 -15.04
C GLY A 173 4.09 -12.37 -14.34
N GLY A 174 4.03 -12.52 -13.01
CA GLY A 174 2.81 -12.27 -12.23
C GLY A 174 2.56 -10.79 -12.02
N LEU A 175 1.30 -10.41 -11.87
CA LEU A 175 0.86 -9.07 -11.50
C LEU A 175 0.67 -8.99 -10.00
N VAL A 176 1.31 -8.01 -9.35
CA VAL A 176 1.12 -7.64 -7.94
C VAL A 176 0.34 -6.35 -7.90
N PHE A 177 -0.66 -6.25 -7.02
CA PHE A 177 -1.49 -5.05 -6.86
C PHE A 177 -1.99 -4.90 -5.43
N SER A 178 -2.54 -3.75 -5.11
CA SER A 178 -2.94 -3.40 -3.76
C SER A 178 -4.44 -3.08 -3.64
N LEU A 179 -4.96 -3.26 -2.43
CA LEU A 179 -6.28 -2.80 -1.98
C LEU A 179 -6.09 -2.02 -0.68
N GLY A 180 -6.68 -0.84 -0.58
CA GLY A 180 -6.79 -0.08 0.66
C GLY A 180 -7.72 -0.75 1.67
N GLU A 181 -7.93 -0.13 2.83
CA GLU A 181 -8.75 -0.68 3.92
C GLU A 181 -10.26 -0.73 3.60
N ASN A 182 -10.66 -0.23 2.43
CA ASN A 182 -12.03 -0.30 1.91
C ASN A 182 -13.09 0.26 2.88
N PHE A 183 -12.76 1.33 3.62
CA PHE A 183 -13.63 1.96 4.62
C PHE A 183 -14.15 1.01 5.70
N GLY A 184 -13.38 0.00 6.08
CA GLY A 184 -13.78 -0.97 7.07
C GLY A 184 -14.96 -1.85 6.67
N LYS A 185 -15.34 -1.86 5.39
CA LYS A 185 -16.42 -2.70 4.88
C LYS A 185 -15.89 -4.07 4.49
N ASP A 186 -16.77 -5.06 4.61
CA ASP A 186 -16.50 -6.39 4.09
C ASP A 186 -16.27 -6.32 2.58
N TRP A 187 -15.37 -7.16 2.09
CA TRP A 187 -15.05 -7.23 0.69
C TRP A 187 -14.68 -8.65 0.26
N THR A 188 -14.94 -8.95 -1.01
CA THR A 188 -14.47 -10.16 -1.67
C THR A 188 -13.85 -9.80 -3.00
N LEU A 189 -12.58 -10.16 -3.17
CA LEU A 189 -11.84 -10.04 -4.42
C LEU A 189 -11.86 -11.38 -5.15
N THR A 190 -12.31 -11.39 -6.41
CA THR A 190 -12.46 -12.58 -7.23
C THR A 190 -11.60 -12.48 -8.47
N GLY A 191 -10.70 -13.43 -8.68
CA GLY A 191 -9.85 -13.55 -9.87
C GLY A 191 -10.59 -14.12 -11.08
N ALA A 192 -9.99 -14.02 -12.26
CA ALA A 192 -10.57 -14.46 -13.54
C ALA A 192 -10.88 -15.97 -13.60
N ASP A 193 -10.25 -16.80 -12.77
CA ASP A 193 -10.50 -18.24 -12.64
C ASP A 193 -11.48 -18.59 -11.51
N GLY A 194 -12.08 -17.59 -10.86
CA GLY A 194 -12.98 -17.79 -9.73
C GLY A 194 -12.27 -17.96 -8.37
N SER A 195 -10.93 -17.87 -8.33
CA SER A 195 -10.19 -17.82 -7.05
C SER A 195 -10.63 -16.59 -6.25
N LYS A 196 -10.79 -16.75 -4.92
CA LYS A 196 -11.34 -15.71 -4.06
C LYS A 196 -10.47 -15.43 -2.84
N VAL A 197 -10.42 -14.16 -2.46
CA VAL A 197 -9.88 -13.70 -1.18
C VAL A 197 -10.88 -12.72 -0.58
N SER A 198 -11.18 -12.86 0.70
CA SER A 198 -12.06 -11.95 1.43
C SER A 198 -11.34 -11.31 2.61
N GLY A 199 -11.85 -10.17 3.07
CA GLY A 199 -11.35 -9.45 4.22
C GLY A 199 -12.36 -8.46 4.78
N ARG A 200 -11.95 -7.80 5.85
CA ARG A 200 -12.78 -6.85 6.58
C ARG A 200 -11.92 -5.86 7.34
N GLY A 201 -11.93 -4.59 6.93
CA GLY A 201 -11.28 -3.51 7.67
C GLY A 201 -9.75 -3.47 7.60
N GLU A 202 -9.13 -4.30 6.76
CA GLU A 202 -7.71 -4.22 6.45
C GLU A 202 -7.47 -4.17 4.95
N GLY A 203 -6.50 -3.38 4.54
CA GLY A 203 -5.96 -3.43 3.18
C GLY A 203 -5.01 -4.62 2.97
N GLY A 204 -4.72 -4.94 1.72
CA GLY A 204 -3.89 -6.06 1.33
C GLY A 204 -2.99 -5.80 0.13
N VAL A 205 -1.94 -6.61 -0.01
CA VAL A 205 -1.20 -6.81 -1.26
C VAL A 205 -1.60 -8.16 -1.81
N PHE A 206 -1.93 -8.19 -3.10
CA PHE A 206 -2.42 -9.37 -3.80
C PHE A 206 -1.55 -9.68 -5.00
N ARG A 207 -1.67 -10.89 -5.47
CA ARG A 207 -0.99 -11.37 -6.67
C ARG A 207 -1.88 -12.29 -7.47
N CYS A 208 -1.78 -12.20 -8.80
CA CYS A 208 -2.33 -13.16 -9.76
C CYS A 208 -1.37 -13.32 -10.97
N THR A 209 -1.67 -14.23 -11.88
CA THR A 209 -0.99 -14.25 -13.18
C THR A 209 -1.39 -13.04 -14.03
N ALA A 210 -0.65 -12.76 -15.11
CA ALA A 210 -1.00 -11.70 -16.08
C ALA A 210 -2.40 -11.86 -16.71
N ASN A 211 -3.03 -13.02 -16.53
CA ASN A 211 -4.39 -13.34 -17.00
C ASN A 211 -5.42 -13.39 -15.86
N GLY A 212 -5.08 -12.89 -14.67
CA GLY A 212 -5.99 -12.82 -13.53
C GLY A 212 -6.26 -14.15 -12.81
N LYS A 213 -5.49 -15.22 -13.07
CA LYS A 213 -5.68 -16.53 -12.44
C LYS A 213 -4.80 -16.70 -11.20
N GLY A 214 -5.22 -17.58 -10.29
CA GLY A 214 -4.47 -17.90 -9.08
C GLY A 214 -4.35 -16.71 -8.13
N LEU A 215 -5.43 -15.93 -8.00
CA LEU A 215 -5.47 -14.79 -7.10
C LEU A 215 -5.22 -15.25 -5.65
N ARG A 216 -4.27 -14.60 -4.99
CA ARG A 216 -3.96 -14.81 -3.59
C ARG A 216 -3.49 -13.54 -2.91
N ARG A 217 -3.66 -13.44 -1.59
CA ARG A 217 -3.10 -12.37 -0.77
C ARG A 217 -1.63 -12.66 -0.45
N ILE A 218 -0.77 -11.64 -0.60
CA ILE A 218 0.64 -11.69 -0.19
C ILE A 218 0.78 -11.21 1.25
N ALA A 219 0.17 -10.06 1.58
CA ALA A 219 0.29 -9.44 2.90
C ALA A 219 -0.97 -8.67 3.27
N ARG A 220 -1.17 -8.42 4.56
CA ARG A 220 -2.34 -7.73 5.12
C ARG A 220 -1.93 -6.62 6.10
N GLY A 221 -2.92 -5.89 6.60
CA GLY A 221 -2.71 -4.95 7.70
C GLY A 221 -2.28 -3.57 7.23
N PHE A 222 -2.90 -3.07 6.17
CA PHE A 222 -2.58 -1.77 5.59
C PHE A 222 -3.80 -0.83 5.62
N TRP A 223 -3.50 0.49 5.64
CA TRP A 223 -4.48 1.55 5.47
C TRP A 223 -4.71 1.85 3.99
N ASN A 224 -3.83 2.67 3.38
CA ASN A 224 -4.03 3.17 2.03
C ASN A 224 -2.68 3.25 1.30
N ARG A 225 -2.50 2.42 0.27
CA ARG A 225 -1.26 2.31 -0.50
C ARG A 225 -1.53 2.53 -1.97
N PHE A 226 -0.85 3.54 -2.53
CA PHE A 226 -0.79 3.75 -3.97
C PHE A 226 0.53 3.27 -4.54
N GLY A 227 1.65 3.61 -3.90
CA GLY A 227 2.98 3.23 -4.34
C GLY A 227 3.28 1.75 -4.13
N LEU A 228 3.62 1.02 -5.19
CA LEU A 228 4.04 -0.37 -5.17
C LEU A 228 5.16 -0.61 -6.17
N LEU A 229 6.26 -1.20 -5.72
CA LEU A 229 7.41 -1.61 -6.50
C LEU A 229 7.71 -3.08 -6.28
N VAL A 230 7.93 -3.83 -7.35
CA VAL A 230 8.59 -5.14 -7.29
C VAL A 230 9.92 -5.02 -8.02
N ARG A 231 11.01 -5.29 -7.30
CA ARG A 231 12.37 -5.24 -7.85
C ARG A 231 12.69 -6.50 -8.68
N GLY A 232 13.73 -6.41 -9.48
CA GLY A 232 14.18 -7.55 -10.32
C GLY A 232 14.59 -8.81 -9.54
N ASP A 233 14.82 -8.73 -8.23
CA ASP A 233 15.06 -9.88 -7.34
C ASP A 233 13.78 -10.41 -6.65
N GLY A 234 12.61 -9.85 -7.00
CA GLY A 234 11.32 -10.21 -6.43
C GLY A 234 11.00 -9.53 -5.08
N GLU A 235 11.87 -8.67 -4.55
CA GLU A 235 11.56 -7.91 -3.34
C GLU A 235 10.53 -6.82 -3.60
N ILE A 236 9.57 -6.68 -2.68
CA ILE A 236 8.43 -5.76 -2.83
C ILE A 236 8.58 -4.61 -1.85
N PHE A 237 8.45 -3.40 -2.35
CA PHE A 237 8.38 -2.18 -1.54
C PHE A 237 7.07 -1.45 -1.78
N ALA A 238 6.56 -0.80 -0.73
CA ALA A 238 5.35 -0.02 -0.80
C ALA A 238 5.49 1.29 -0.04
N ALA A 239 4.85 2.33 -0.54
CA ALA A 239 4.63 3.56 0.20
C ALA A 239 3.17 3.62 0.63
N GLU A 240 2.95 3.94 1.90
CA GLU A 240 1.64 3.90 2.51
C GLU A 240 1.32 5.20 3.22
N ASN A 241 0.16 5.74 2.89
CA ASN A 241 -0.41 6.89 3.59
C ASN A 241 -0.82 6.49 5.01
N ASP A 242 -0.73 7.40 5.96
CA ASP A 242 -1.21 7.16 7.31
C ASP A 242 -2.73 7.44 7.44
N PRO A 243 -3.39 6.94 8.48
CA PRO A 243 -4.81 7.20 8.73
C PRO A 243 -5.08 8.62 9.28
N GLY A 244 -4.12 9.55 9.18
CA GLY A 244 -4.20 10.92 9.68
C GLY A 244 -4.14 11.04 11.21
N SER A 245 -4.49 9.99 11.91
CA SER A 245 -4.51 9.89 13.36
C SER A 245 -3.31 9.14 13.93
N ARG A 246 -2.50 8.50 13.08
CA ARG A 246 -1.30 7.74 13.46
C ARG A 246 -0.14 7.94 12.47
N PRO A 247 0.43 9.16 12.40
CA PRO A 247 1.61 9.41 11.57
C PRO A 247 2.82 8.63 12.09
N PRO A 248 3.88 8.43 11.27
CA PRO A 248 4.04 8.94 9.92
C PRO A 248 3.54 7.99 8.84
N CYS A 249 3.43 8.49 7.59
CA CYS A 249 3.37 7.66 6.39
C CYS A 249 4.59 6.76 6.30
N ARG A 250 4.44 5.55 5.72
CA ARG A 250 5.43 4.46 5.84
C ARG A 250 6.02 4.04 4.50
N LEU A 251 7.37 3.95 4.42
CA LEU A 251 8.04 3.10 3.45
C LEU A 251 8.14 1.70 4.03
N LEU A 252 7.64 0.69 3.33
CA LEU A 252 7.55 -0.69 3.75
C LEU A 252 8.33 -1.61 2.82
N ASN A 253 9.00 -2.63 3.38
CA ASN A 253 9.42 -3.83 2.67
C ASN A 253 8.33 -4.89 2.86
N VAL A 254 7.58 -5.20 1.80
CA VAL A 254 6.45 -6.12 1.85
C VAL A 254 6.92 -7.55 1.63
N VAL A 255 6.66 -8.42 2.58
CA VAL A 255 7.04 -9.83 2.51
C VAL A 255 5.81 -10.73 2.60
N GLU A 256 5.93 -11.92 2.05
CA GLU A 256 4.83 -12.89 1.96
C GLU A 256 4.36 -13.34 3.35
N ASP A 257 3.05 -13.53 3.52
CA ASP A 257 2.34 -13.90 4.74
C ASP A 257 2.42 -12.88 5.89
N ALA A 258 2.99 -11.69 5.69
CA ALA A 258 3.16 -10.71 6.75
C ALA A 258 1.89 -9.91 7.08
N ASP A 259 1.83 -9.46 8.34
CA ASP A 259 0.82 -8.52 8.86
C ASP A 259 1.50 -7.20 9.24
N TYR A 260 1.01 -6.09 8.67
CA TYR A 260 1.52 -4.72 8.94
C TYR A 260 0.67 -3.97 9.96
N GLY A 261 -0.30 -4.65 10.57
CA GLY A 261 -0.93 -4.29 11.85
C GLY A 261 -2.13 -3.38 11.80
N PHE A 262 -2.48 -2.75 10.65
CA PHE A 262 -3.65 -1.89 10.58
C PHE A 262 -4.95 -2.68 10.45
N GLN A 263 -6.00 -2.25 11.19
CA GLN A 263 -7.34 -2.77 11.15
C GLN A 263 -8.37 -1.65 11.35
N TRP A 264 -9.25 -1.44 10.37
CA TRP A 264 -10.33 -0.47 10.48
C TRP A 264 -11.47 -0.92 11.40
N VAL A 265 -11.66 -2.23 11.58
CA VAL A 265 -12.77 -2.77 12.38
C VAL A 265 -12.78 -2.27 13.82
N TYR A 266 -11.64 -1.83 14.33
CA TYR A 266 -11.48 -1.18 15.64
C TYR A 266 -11.71 0.33 15.58
N GLY A 267 -12.36 0.79 14.53
CA GLY A 267 -12.57 2.19 14.23
C GLY A 267 -11.33 2.87 13.67
N ASN A 268 -11.49 4.09 13.18
CA ASN A 268 -10.38 4.97 12.82
C ASN A 268 -9.66 5.48 14.09
N ALA A 269 -9.59 4.64 15.12
CA ALA A 269 -8.92 4.93 16.37
C ALA A 269 -7.54 4.25 16.36
N PRO A 270 -6.47 5.00 16.09
CA PRO A 270 -5.11 4.46 16.03
C PRO A 270 -4.62 3.99 17.40
N VAL A 271 -5.37 4.32 18.45
CA VAL A 271 -5.04 4.02 19.85
C VAL A 271 -5.61 2.69 20.34
N HIS A 272 -6.42 1.98 19.51
CA HIS A 272 -6.94 0.68 19.93
C HIS A 272 -5.79 -0.33 20.14
N PRO A 273 -5.78 -1.10 21.24
CA PRO A 273 -4.69 -2.03 21.56
C PRO A 273 -4.40 -3.08 20.48
N PHE A 274 -5.37 -3.38 19.62
CA PHE A 274 -5.22 -4.36 18.52
C PHE A 274 -4.75 -3.76 17.19
N VAL A 275 -4.43 -2.46 17.15
CA VAL A 275 -3.88 -1.81 15.96
C VAL A 275 -2.40 -1.57 16.14
N ALA A 276 -1.60 -2.03 15.19
CA ALA A 276 -0.18 -1.73 15.08
C ALA A 276 0.09 -0.85 13.85
N TRP A 277 1.11 -0.01 13.94
CA TRP A 277 1.55 0.83 12.83
C TRP A 277 3.05 0.64 12.52
N ASN A 278 3.85 0.31 13.52
CA ASN A 278 5.29 0.09 13.37
C ASN A 278 5.76 -1.19 14.09
N GLY A 279 4.98 -2.26 14.02
CA GLY A 279 5.34 -3.55 14.62
C GLY A 279 5.25 -3.59 16.14
N GLU A 280 4.29 -2.86 16.74
CA GLU A 280 4.09 -2.81 18.18
C GLU A 280 3.43 -4.08 18.73
N LEU A 281 2.73 -4.82 17.87
CA LEU A 281 2.10 -6.09 18.24
C LEU A 281 2.90 -7.29 17.76
N ARG A 282 2.85 -8.39 18.51
CA ARG A 282 3.48 -9.65 18.10
C ARG A 282 2.97 -10.12 16.75
N GLY A 283 3.89 -10.55 15.90
CA GLY A 283 3.57 -11.00 14.53
C GLY A 283 3.18 -9.88 13.59
N THR A 284 3.50 -8.62 13.90
CA THR A 284 3.37 -7.50 12.97
C THR A 284 4.72 -6.91 12.59
N LEU A 285 4.84 -6.43 11.35
CA LEU A 285 6.05 -5.78 10.84
C LEU A 285 5.94 -4.26 10.89
N GLY A 286 7.08 -3.62 11.07
CA GLY A 286 7.23 -2.17 11.06
C GLY A 286 7.67 -1.62 9.71
N MET A 287 7.84 -0.29 9.66
CA MET A 287 8.33 0.43 8.50
C MET A 287 9.86 0.31 8.35
N VAL A 288 10.33 0.45 7.11
CA VAL A 288 11.75 0.65 6.78
C VAL A 288 12.18 2.05 7.20
N HIS A 289 11.34 3.05 6.86
CA HIS A 289 11.57 4.45 7.21
C HIS A 289 10.25 5.24 7.10
N PRO A 290 10.07 6.31 7.90
CA PRO A 290 9.04 7.31 7.63
C PRO A 290 9.22 7.94 6.25
N CYS A 291 8.13 8.10 5.48
CA CYS A 291 8.17 8.85 4.22
C CYS A 291 7.32 10.12 4.30
N GLY A 292 7.27 10.90 3.22
CA GLY A 292 6.52 12.15 3.18
C GLY A 292 5.02 11.93 3.19
N GLU A 293 4.27 12.98 3.48
CA GLU A 293 2.82 12.97 3.58
C GLU A 293 2.16 12.83 2.21
N GLY A 294 1.19 11.90 2.09
CA GLY A 294 0.57 11.55 0.82
C GLY A 294 1.54 10.91 -0.18
N PRO A 295 2.27 9.83 0.19
CA PRO A 295 3.18 9.14 -0.71
C PRO A 295 2.38 8.34 -1.73
N CYS A 296 2.61 8.57 -3.04
CA CYS A 296 1.75 8.03 -4.08
C CYS A 296 2.42 6.96 -4.95
N ALA A 297 3.75 6.95 -5.06
CA ALA A 297 4.50 5.96 -5.85
C ALA A 297 5.77 5.49 -5.15
N VAL A 298 6.34 4.39 -5.64
CA VAL A 298 7.67 3.91 -5.28
C VAL A 298 8.37 3.46 -6.56
N VAL A 299 9.54 4.03 -6.88
CA VAL A 299 10.34 3.64 -8.05
C VAL A 299 11.78 3.38 -7.66
N GLU A 300 12.41 2.39 -8.30
CA GLU A 300 13.79 1.99 -8.03
C GLU A 300 14.78 3.04 -8.57
N LEU A 301 15.77 3.42 -7.74
CA LEU A 301 16.94 4.19 -8.13
C LEU A 301 18.19 3.61 -7.45
N GLY A 302 19.09 3.04 -8.24
CA GLY A 302 20.29 2.37 -7.70
C GLY A 302 19.94 1.29 -6.67
N GLY A 303 20.55 1.35 -5.50
CA GLY A 303 20.26 0.46 -4.36
C GLY A 303 19.11 0.93 -3.47
N GLY A 304 18.38 1.98 -3.84
CA GLY A 304 17.28 2.56 -3.06
C GLY A 304 16.00 2.75 -3.86
N VAL A 305 15.11 3.59 -3.33
CA VAL A 305 13.85 3.94 -3.96
C VAL A 305 13.57 5.44 -3.89
N MET A 306 12.90 5.98 -4.88
CA MET A 306 12.32 7.32 -4.87
C MET A 306 10.84 7.26 -4.54
N ILE A 307 10.39 8.23 -3.75
CA ILE A 307 8.98 8.38 -3.34
C ILE A 307 8.55 9.83 -3.58
N PRO A 308 7.56 10.07 -4.45
CA PRO A 308 6.89 11.37 -4.55
C PRO A 308 5.89 11.52 -3.40
N SER A 309 5.81 12.72 -2.85
CA SER A 309 4.91 13.09 -1.75
C SER A 309 3.98 14.20 -2.19
N TRP A 310 2.69 13.87 -2.35
CA TRP A 310 1.66 14.78 -2.85
C TRP A 310 1.41 15.96 -1.91
N SER A 311 1.32 15.69 -0.61
CA SER A 311 1.04 16.75 0.39
C SER A 311 2.27 17.56 0.76
N ASP A 312 3.47 16.98 0.70
CA ASP A 312 4.72 17.66 1.05
C ASP A 312 5.41 18.32 -0.17
N HIS A 313 4.83 18.24 -1.36
CA HIS A 313 5.32 18.93 -2.55
C HIS A 313 6.77 18.56 -2.92
N ARG A 314 7.14 17.26 -2.81
CA ARG A 314 8.54 16.86 -2.98
C ARG A 314 8.70 15.46 -3.55
N ILE A 315 9.93 15.19 -3.97
CA ILE A 315 10.41 13.84 -4.30
C ILE A 315 11.65 13.59 -3.44
N ASP A 316 11.63 12.48 -2.70
CA ASP A 316 12.72 12.06 -1.83
C ASP A 316 13.32 10.73 -2.32
N TYR A 317 14.63 10.54 -2.11
CA TYR A 317 15.33 9.27 -2.28
C TYR A 317 15.57 8.61 -0.92
N PHE A 318 15.36 7.30 -0.88
CA PHE A 318 15.55 6.45 0.29
C PHE A 318 16.55 5.34 -0.04
N PRO A 319 17.84 5.49 0.29
CA PRO A 319 18.83 4.42 0.14
C PRO A 319 18.45 3.24 1.04
N LEU A 320 18.42 2.02 0.47
CA LEU A 320 18.02 0.82 1.19
C LEU A 320 19.24 0.08 1.73
N THR A 321 19.53 0.23 3.01
CA THR A 321 20.60 -0.47 3.69
C THR A 321 20.09 -1.73 4.36
N ARG A 322 20.72 -2.88 4.09
CA ARG A 322 20.36 -4.15 4.74
C ARG A 322 20.55 -4.08 6.26
N LYS A 323 19.55 -4.58 6.99
CA LYS A 323 19.59 -4.74 8.43
C LYS A 323 18.98 -6.10 8.79
N GLY A 324 19.82 -7.10 8.98
CA GLY A 324 19.37 -8.48 9.13
C GLY A 324 18.54 -8.93 7.90
N ALA A 325 17.37 -9.52 8.12
CA ALA A 325 16.50 -9.96 7.05
C ALA A 325 15.68 -8.83 6.38
N GLY A 326 15.71 -7.61 6.93
CA GLY A 326 14.99 -6.45 6.43
C GLY A 326 15.90 -5.32 5.98
N TYR A 327 15.37 -4.09 6.05
CA TYR A 327 16.05 -2.88 5.63
C TYR A 327 15.91 -1.76 6.67
N THR A 328 16.83 -0.81 6.59
CA THR A 328 16.72 0.53 7.16
C THR A 328 17.04 1.54 6.07
N SER A 329 16.65 2.81 6.27
CA SER A 329 16.87 3.87 5.31
C SER A 329 17.10 5.20 6.02
N GLU A 330 17.43 6.20 5.23
CA GLU A 330 17.41 7.63 5.55
C GLU A 330 16.73 8.39 4.40
N ARG A 331 16.38 9.63 4.61
CA ARG A 331 15.74 10.46 3.59
C ARG A 331 16.72 11.44 2.97
N ILE A 332 16.87 11.40 1.65
CA ILE A 332 17.65 12.35 0.86
C ILE A 332 16.68 13.14 -0.03
N PRO A 333 16.42 14.43 0.22
CA PRO A 333 15.55 15.24 -0.62
C PRO A 333 16.16 15.47 -2.02
N LEU A 334 15.37 15.27 -3.08
CA LEU A 334 15.78 15.45 -4.48
C LEU A 334 15.16 16.69 -5.11
N VAL A 335 13.85 16.85 -4.94
CA VAL A 335 13.07 17.93 -5.54
C VAL A 335 12.09 18.47 -4.50
N ARG A 336 11.94 19.78 -4.47
CA ARG A 336 10.91 20.49 -3.71
C ARG A 336 10.16 21.44 -4.64
N GLY A 337 8.85 21.57 -4.47
CA GLY A 337 8.03 22.56 -5.13
C GLY A 337 7.22 23.40 -4.16
N SER A 338 6.40 24.30 -4.70
CA SER A 338 5.37 25.04 -3.97
C SER A 338 4.11 24.18 -3.78
N ASP A 339 3.05 24.77 -3.19
CA ASP A 339 1.73 24.17 -3.04
C ASP A 339 1.09 23.68 -4.36
N PHE A 340 1.64 24.11 -5.50
CA PHE A 340 1.20 23.74 -6.84
C PHE A 340 2.11 22.73 -7.54
N PHE A 341 2.93 22.03 -6.78
CA PHE A 341 3.65 20.83 -7.19
C PHE A 341 3.15 19.64 -6.34
N ARG A 342 2.37 18.76 -6.93
CA ARG A 342 1.76 17.61 -6.25
C ARG A 342 2.02 16.33 -7.03
N PRO A 343 3.26 15.83 -6.95
CA PRO A 343 3.64 14.63 -7.71
C PRO A 343 2.84 13.42 -7.25
N VAL A 344 2.31 12.64 -8.22
CA VAL A 344 1.41 11.50 -7.98
C VAL A 344 2.10 10.20 -8.28
N ASP A 345 2.46 9.94 -9.54
CA ASP A 345 3.02 8.66 -9.94
C ASP A 345 4.27 8.86 -10.81
N MET A 346 5.13 7.84 -10.82
CA MET A 346 6.42 7.88 -11.50
C MET A 346 6.72 6.57 -12.21
N ALA A 347 7.32 6.66 -13.41
CA ALA A 347 7.80 5.50 -14.15
C ALA A 347 9.18 5.78 -14.76
N ARG A 348 10.01 4.74 -14.88
CA ARG A 348 11.31 4.82 -15.53
C ARG A 348 11.17 4.54 -17.02
N GLY A 349 11.71 5.44 -17.86
CA GLY A 349 11.77 5.23 -19.30
C GLY A 349 12.98 4.40 -19.76
N PRO A 350 12.96 3.92 -21.01
CA PRO A 350 14.08 3.18 -21.62
C PRO A 350 15.33 4.03 -21.81
N ASP A 351 15.19 5.35 -21.81
CA ASP A 351 16.28 6.33 -21.83
C ASP A 351 16.97 6.52 -20.47
N GLY A 352 16.48 5.82 -19.43
CA GLY A 352 16.99 5.90 -18.06
C GLY A 352 16.45 7.07 -17.25
N ALA A 353 15.73 8.01 -17.86
CA ALA A 353 15.03 9.08 -17.15
C ALA A 353 13.75 8.56 -16.46
N TYR A 354 13.22 9.36 -15.55
CA TYR A 354 11.94 9.12 -14.92
C TYR A 354 10.91 10.12 -15.43
N TYR A 355 9.70 9.66 -15.61
CA TYR A 355 8.56 10.46 -16.00
C TYR A 355 7.57 10.48 -14.86
N LEU A 356 6.99 11.63 -14.55
CA LEU A 356 6.08 11.76 -13.43
C LEU A 356 4.87 12.62 -13.74
N THR A 357 3.76 12.27 -13.14
CA THR A 357 2.53 13.04 -13.14
C THR A 357 2.44 13.96 -11.95
N ASP A 358 1.83 15.12 -12.13
CA ASP A 358 1.63 16.14 -11.12
C ASP A 358 0.17 16.58 -11.12
N TRP A 359 -0.51 16.38 -10.00
CA TRP A 359 -1.93 16.73 -9.78
C TRP A 359 -2.17 18.24 -9.72
N VAL A 360 -1.15 19.02 -9.43
CA VAL A 360 -1.08 20.49 -9.39
C VAL A 360 -1.80 21.12 -8.20
N PHE A 361 -3.10 20.90 -8.02
CA PHE A 361 -3.93 21.67 -7.08
C PHE A 361 -4.46 20.83 -5.92
N ASN A 362 -4.51 21.41 -4.71
CA ASN A 362 -4.98 20.74 -3.50
C ASN A 362 -6.52 20.61 -3.47
N SER A 363 -7.05 19.76 -4.33
CA SER A 363 -8.48 19.46 -4.38
C SER A 363 -8.70 18.04 -4.89
N TYR A 364 -9.51 17.25 -4.22
CA TYR A 364 -9.95 15.95 -4.73
C TYR A 364 -11.09 16.05 -5.77
N PRO A 365 -12.08 16.97 -5.66
CA PRO A 365 -12.92 17.29 -6.79
C PRO A 365 -12.12 17.65 -8.03
N ILE A 366 -12.56 17.13 -9.18
CA ILE A 366 -11.88 17.34 -10.47
C ILE A 366 -11.75 18.84 -10.75
N HIS A 367 -10.52 19.29 -11.01
CA HIS A 367 -10.19 20.69 -11.19
C HIS A 367 -9.58 21.03 -12.55
N GLY A 368 -9.37 20.02 -13.43
CA GLY A 368 -8.91 20.23 -14.79
C GLY A 368 -7.46 20.73 -14.91
N ARG A 369 -6.59 20.45 -13.94
CA ARG A 369 -5.16 20.78 -13.96
C ARG A 369 -4.34 19.51 -13.89
N GLY A 370 -3.17 19.53 -14.51
CA GLY A 370 -2.22 18.42 -14.50
C GLY A 370 -0.95 18.80 -15.20
N ARG A 371 0.16 18.11 -14.89
CA ARG A 371 1.45 18.25 -15.56
C ARG A 371 2.12 16.90 -15.74
N LEU A 372 2.93 16.81 -16.77
CA LEU A 372 3.86 15.72 -17.05
C LEU A 372 5.27 16.29 -17.01
N TRP A 373 6.11 15.68 -16.18
CA TRP A 373 7.51 16.07 -16.02
C TRP A 373 8.44 14.93 -16.42
N LYS A 374 9.65 15.30 -16.87
CA LYS A 374 10.81 14.42 -17.03
C LYS A 374 11.83 14.76 -15.94
N LEU A 375 12.17 13.75 -15.12
CA LEU A 375 13.21 13.82 -14.10
C LEU A 375 14.43 13.04 -14.59
N GLU A 376 15.54 13.76 -14.80
CA GLU A 376 16.83 13.18 -15.14
C GLU A 376 17.74 13.25 -13.93
N ILE A 377 18.41 12.13 -13.67
CA ILE A 377 19.32 11.99 -12.53
C ILE A 377 20.64 11.46 -13.07
N ASP A 378 21.68 12.27 -12.94
CA ASP A 378 23.04 11.83 -13.21
C ASP A 378 23.53 11.07 -11.96
N PRO A 379 23.88 9.77 -12.06
CA PRO A 379 24.31 8.98 -10.93
C PRO A 379 25.65 9.51 -10.40
N GLU A 380 25.55 10.31 -9.35
CA GLU A 380 26.69 10.83 -8.61
C GLU A 380 26.83 10.17 -7.22
N SER A 381 27.69 10.69 -6.40
CA SER A 381 28.17 10.13 -5.12
C SER A 381 27.11 9.84 -4.06
N TRP A 382 25.87 10.29 -4.21
CA TRP A 382 24.79 10.09 -3.23
C TRP A 382 23.87 8.88 -3.53
N ILE A 383 23.96 8.30 -4.75
CA ILE A 383 23.21 7.08 -5.08
C ILE A 383 24.02 5.87 -4.62
N ILE A 384 23.42 5.06 -3.74
CA ILE A 384 24.08 3.81 -3.30
C ILE A 384 23.84 2.69 -4.31
N GLU A 385 24.75 1.73 -4.35
CA GLU A 385 24.55 0.48 -5.06
C GLU A 385 23.69 -0.48 -4.25
N LYS A 386 23.02 -1.39 -4.97
CA LYS A 386 22.25 -2.46 -4.34
C LYS A 386 23.13 -3.35 -3.51
N GLN A 387 22.81 -3.51 -2.24
CA GLN A 387 23.55 -4.36 -1.33
C GLN A 387 23.24 -5.85 -1.55
N PRO A 388 24.22 -6.74 -1.34
CA PRO A 388 23.98 -8.19 -1.40
C PRO A 388 23.01 -8.65 -0.32
N GLU A 389 22.41 -9.81 -0.56
CA GLU A 389 21.52 -10.45 0.41
C GLU A 389 22.30 -10.93 1.63
N THR A 390 21.76 -10.71 2.83
CA THR A 390 22.33 -11.17 4.09
C THR A 390 21.97 -12.65 4.34
N PRO A 391 22.73 -13.38 5.18
CA PRO A 391 22.36 -14.73 5.59
C PRO A 391 20.97 -14.78 6.25
N GLU A 392 20.61 -13.77 7.02
CA GLU A 392 19.29 -13.65 7.67
C GLU A 392 18.18 -13.49 6.65
N ALA A 393 18.38 -12.68 5.60
CA ALA A 393 17.41 -12.49 4.53
C ALA A 393 17.22 -13.78 3.72
N THR A 394 18.32 -14.49 3.40
CA THR A 394 18.29 -15.79 2.73
C THR A 394 17.53 -16.82 3.57
N LEU A 395 17.81 -16.89 4.88
CA LEU A 395 17.09 -17.78 5.79
C LEU A 395 15.60 -17.42 5.87
N ALA A 396 15.25 -16.14 6.00
CA ALA A 396 13.87 -15.69 6.06
C ALA A 396 13.08 -16.07 4.79
N LYS A 397 13.66 -15.88 3.60
CA LYS A 397 13.05 -16.31 2.32
C LYS A 397 12.84 -17.82 2.26
N SER A 398 13.85 -18.60 2.68
CA SER A 398 13.76 -20.06 2.65
C SER A 398 12.76 -20.63 3.68
N LEU A 399 12.59 -19.97 4.84
CA LEU A 399 11.55 -20.30 5.80
C LEU A 399 10.14 -20.02 5.28
N ARG A 400 9.92 -18.83 4.65
CA ARG A 400 8.62 -18.48 4.07
C ARG A 400 8.23 -19.42 2.92
N SER A 401 9.17 -19.75 2.04
CA SER A 401 8.92 -20.67 0.92
C SER A 401 8.82 -22.15 1.32
N GLY A 402 9.14 -22.50 2.59
CA GLY A 402 9.14 -23.87 3.07
C GLY A 402 10.32 -24.71 2.57
N GLN A 403 11.32 -24.11 1.92
CA GLN A 403 12.55 -24.78 1.49
C GLN A 403 13.42 -25.21 2.67
N THR A 404 13.47 -24.40 3.72
CA THR A 404 14.15 -24.74 4.98
C THR A 404 13.12 -25.13 6.03
N ARG A 405 13.34 -26.27 6.68
CA ARG A 405 12.56 -26.73 7.84
C ARG A 405 13.48 -26.75 9.05
N LEU A 406 13.05 -26.11 10.12
CA LEU A 406 13.74 -26.09 11.41
C LEU A 406 12.85 -26.73 12.48
N GLU A 407 13.46 -27.23 13.53
CA GLU A 407 12.76 -27.72 14.71
C GLU A 407 11.96 -26.59 15.38
N THR A 408 10.84 -26.93 16.00
CA THR A 408 9.91 -25.98 16.66
C THR A 408 10.64 -25.08 17.66
N THR A 409 11.55 -25.63 18.44
CA THR A 409 12.35 -24.89 19.43
C THR A 409 13.21 -23.82 18.77
N LYS A 410 13.82 -24.12 17.63
CA LYS A 410 14.62 -23.13 16.87
C LYS A 410 13.75 -22.06 16.22
N LEU A 411 12.57 -22.43 15.69
CA LEU A 411 11.64 -21.45 15.16
C LEU A 411 11.10 -20.51 16.25
N LEU A 412 10.83 -21.01 17.45
CA LEU A 412 10.41 -20.18 18.60
C LEU A 412 11.55 -19.25 19.07
N GLU A 413 12.79 -19.71 19.09
CA GLU A 413 13.95 -18.87 19.34
C GLU A 413 14.04 -17.71 18.34
N LEU A 414 13.89 -17.99 17.04
CA LEU A 414 13.91 -16.97 15.99
C LEU A 414 12.71 -16.02 16.10
N ALA A 415 11.52 -16.51 16.42
CA ALA A 415 10.30 -15.69 16.57
C ALA A 415 10.43 -14.66 17.70
N ARG A 416 11.23 -14.95 18.75
CA ARG A 416 11.56 -14.03 19.84
C ARG A 416 12.73 -13.10 19.52
N GLY A 417 13.42 -13.33 18.40
CA GLY A 417 14.61 -12.59 18.03
C GLY A 417 14.34 -11.11 17.72
N ASN A 418 15.41 -10.31 17.75
CA ASN A 418 15.35 -8.87 17.50
C ASN A 418 15.24 -8.51 16.00
N ASP A 419 15.54 -9.45 15.10
CA ASP A 419 15.33 -9.27 13.68
C ASP A 419 13.87 -9.56 13.35
N ARG A 420 13.07 -8.50 13.23
CA ARG A 420 11.62 -8.60 13.03
C ARG A 420 11.23 -9.35 11.76
N TYR A 421 12.00 -9.22 10.68
CA TYR A 421 11.71 -9.90 9.40
C TYR A 421 12.04 -11.38 9.45
N LEU A 422 13.13 -11.77 10.17
CA LEU A 422 13.46 -13.17 10.42
C LEU A 422 12.48 -13.78 11.43
N ALA A 423 12.09 -13.04 12.47
CA ALA A 423 11.09 -13.46 13.44
C ALA A 423 9.72 -13.72 12.76
N ASP A 424 9.29 -12.85 11.87
CA ASP A 424 8.05 -13.01 11.11
C ASP A 424 8.12 -14.24 10.16
N ALA A 425 9.28 -14.48 9.53
CA ALA A 425 9.50 -15.68 8.73
C ALA A 425 9.44 -16.97 9.58
N ALA A 426 9.95 -16.93 10.80
CA ALA A 426 9.85 -18.04 11.74
C ALA A 426 8.39 -18.29 12.17
N ILE A 427 7.60 -17.24 12.43
CA ILE A 427 6.15 -17.34 12.69
C ILE A 427 5.43 -17.97 11.49
N SER A 428 5.76 -17.56 10.27
CA SER A 428 5.21 -18.15 9.05
C SER A 428 5.56 -19.63 8.91
N ALA A 429 6.77 -20.05 9.29
CA ALA A 429 7.16 -21.46 9.31
C ALA A 429 6.46 -22.24 10.42
N LEU A 430 6.32 -21.66 11.63
CA LEU A 430 5.57 -22.24 12.75
C LEU A 430 4.09 -22.47 12.40
N SER A 431 3.45 -21.56 11.65
CA SER A 431 2.06 -21.70 11.25
C SER A 431 1.79 -22.96 10.42
N ARG A 432 2.82 -23.52 9.80
CA ARG A 432 2.78 -24.75 8.99
C ARG A 432 3.35 -25.99 9.71
N SER A 433 3.74 -25.87 10.99
CA SER A 433 4.43 -26.94 11.73
C SER A 433 3.51 -28.05 12.28
N GLY A 434 2.19 -27.87 12.19
CA GLY A 434 1.24 -28.86 12.71
C GLY A 434 1.13 -28.92 14.24
N LEU A 435 1.46 -27.83 14.95
CA LEU A 435 1.30 -27.73 16.40
C LEU A 435 -0.17 -27.97 16.81
N THR A 436 -0.34 -28.58 17.99
CA THR A 436 -1.65 -28.72 18.64
C THR A 436 -1.71 -27.92 19.94
N PRO A 437 -2.91 -27.59 20.46
CA PRO A 437 -3.02 -26.90 21.74
C PRO A 437 -2.31 -27.61 22.88
N GLU A 438 -2.30 -28.95 22.93
CA GLU A 438 -1.64 -29.76 23.94
C GLU A 438 -0.11 -29.61 23.86
N MET A 439 0.45 -29.64 22.66
CA MET A 439 1.89 -29.40 22.45
C MET A 439 2.28 -27.99 22.91
N VAL A 440 1.45 -26.99 22.58
CA VAL A 440 1.73 -25.59 22.97
C VAL A 440 1.59 -25.39 24.48
N LYS A 441 0.63 -26.03 25.17
CA LYS A 441 0.51 -25.99 26.64
C LYS A 441 1.75 -26.48 27.36
N ALA A 442 2.50 -27.40 26.76
CA ALA A 442 3.73 -27.94 27.33
C ALA A 442 4.95 -27.01 27.20
N LEU A 443 4.86 -25.93 26.42
CA LEU A 443 5.92 -24.95 26.23
C LEU A 443 6.07 -24.00 27.42
N SER A 444 7.18 -23.25 27.46
CA SER A 444 7.34 -22.13 28.39
C SER A 444 6.25 -21.07 28.16
N PRO A 445 5.90 -20.24 29.17
CA PRO A 445 4.89 -19.19 28.98
C PRO A 445 5.17 -18.29 27.78
N GLU A 446 6.41 -17.84 27.61
CA GLU A 446 6.80 -17.01 26.49
C GLU A 446 6.66 -17.72 25.13
N ASP A 447 7.11 -18.97 25.02
CA ASP A 447 7.02 -19.76 23.79
C ASP A 447 5.57 -20.07 23.40
N ARG A 448 4.70 -20.27 24.41
CA ARG A 448 3.26 -20.47 24.18
C ARG A 448 2.63 -19.31 23.43
N VAL A 449 2.96 -18.07 23.84
CA VAL A 449 2.40 -16.87 23.20
C VAL A 449 2.82 -16.79 21.74
N TRP A 450 4.12 -17.01 21.44
CA TRP A 450 4.59 -16.97 20.05
C TRP A 450 4.02 -18.12 19.18
N ALA A 451 3.91 -19.32 19.73
CA ALA A 451 3.25 -20.42 19.05
C ALA A 451 1.78 -20.12 18.78
N PHE A 452 1.06 -19.52 19.75
CA PHE A 452 -0.33 -19.11 19.60
C PHE A 452 -0.52 -18.06 18.49
N VAL A 453 0.35 -17.05 18.44
CA VAL A 453 0.37 -16.03 17.35
C VAL A 453 0.58 -16.70 15.99
N ALA A 454 1.46 -17.71 15.89
CA ALA A 454 1.67 -18.45 14.66
C ALA A 454 0.41 -19.26 14.25
N MET A 455 -0.30 -19.86 15.20
CA MET A 455 -1.52 -20.62 14.91
C MET A 455 -2.67 -19.70 14.48
N ARG A 456 -2.76 -18.50 15.04
CA ARG A 456 -3.70 -17.47 14.54
C ARG A 456 -3.44 -17.12 13.08
N ARG A 457 -2.17 -17.03 12.66
CA ARG A 457 -1.79 -16.81 11.27
C ARG A 457 -2.16 -18.01 10.38
N ALA A 458 -2.06 -19.25 10.89
CA ALA A 458 -2.39 -20.46 10.15
C ALA A 458 -3.86 -20.53 9.75
N ASP A 459 -4.75 -20.30 10.70
CA ASP A 459 -6.19 -20.29 10.49
C ASP A 459 -6.89 -19.43 11.54
N LEU A 460 -7.35 -18.26 11.11
CA LEU A 460 -8.04 -17.31 11.97
C LEU A 460 -9.38 -17.87 12.54
N ASN A 461 -9.99 -18.84 11.86
CA ASN A 461 -11.30 -19.40 12.23
C ASN A 461 -11.21 -20.64 13.13
N ASP A 462 -10.02 -21.11 13.47
CA ASP A 462 -9.83 -22.30 14.32
C ASP A 462 -10.00 -21.96 15.81
N GLU A 463 -11.25 -21.89 16.27
CA GLU A 463 -11.63 -21.51 17.64
C GLU A 463 -11.05 -22.42 18.74
N LYS A 464 -10.60 -23.65 18.41
CA LYS A 464 -10.03 -24.58 19.42
C LYS A 464 -8.86 -23.97 20.17
N TRP A 465 -8.08 -23.09 19.50
CA TRP A 465 -6.97 -22.40 20.10
C TRP A 465 -7.41 -21.41 21.17
N VAL A 466 -8.41 -20.58 20.85
CA VAL A 466 -8.98 -19.64 21.83
C VAL A 466 -9.58 -20.38 23.02
N ARG A 467 -10.35 -21.46 22.78
CA ARG A 467 -10.93 -22.28 23.86
C ARG A 467 -9.88 -22.90 24.78
N ALA A 468 -8.71 -23.25 24.24
CA ALA A 468 -7.66 -23.90 25.01
C ALA A 468 -6.87 -22.94 25.91
N PHE A 469 -6.84 -21.62 25.59
CA PHE A 469 -5.96 -20.65 26.23
C PHE A 469 -6.67 -19.41 26.78
N PHE A 470 -8.00 -19.32 26.68
CA PHE A 470 -8.77 -18.13 27.13
C PHE A 470 -8.54 -17.82 28.62
N ASP A 471 -8.45 -18.85 29.46
CA ASP A 471 -8.22 -18.74 30.90
C ASP A 471 -6.74 -18.97 31.29
N ASP A 472 -5.81 -18.77 30.36
CA ASP A 472 -4.37 -18.91 30.67
C ASP A 472 -3.96 -17.90 31.76
N PRO A 473 -3.15 -18.30 32.75
CA PRO A 473 -2.69 -17.38 33.80
C PRO A 473 -1.83 -16.23 33.28
N ASP A 474 -1.22 -16.37 32.09
CA ASP A 474 -0.41 -15.33 31.46
C ASP A 474 -1.31 -14.27 30.82
N ALA A 475 -1.16 -13.01 31.27
CA ALA A 475 -1.92 -11.87 30.74
C ALA A 475 -1.65 -11.62 29.24
N GLU A 476 -0.43 -11.88 28.78
CA GLU A 476 -0.06 -11.75 27.36
C GLU A 476 -0.79 -12.78 26.49
N MET A 477 -0.96 -14.00 26.99
CA MET A 477 -1.76 -15.03 26.31
C MET A 477 -3.24 -14.63 26.24
N ARG A 478 -3.82 -14.13 27.35
CA ARG A 478 -5.21 -13.64 27.36
C ARG A 478 -5.39 -12.48 26.38
N PHE A 479 -4.43 -11.55 26.30
CA PHE A 479 -4.46 -10.45 25.33
C PHE A 479 -4.49 -10.97 23.88
N GLU A 480 -3.65 -11.94 23.53
CA GLU A 480 -3.66 -12.52 22.17
C GLU A 480 -4.94 -13.33 21.91
N CYS A 481 -5.56 -13.95 22.93
CA CYS A 481 -6.88 -14.58 22.81
C CYS A 481 -7.96 -13.54 22.48
N LEU A 482 -8.02 -12.41 23.21
CA LEU A 482 -8.96 -11.33 22.94
C LEU A 482 -8.76 -10.76 21.53
N ARG A 483 -7.51 -10.55 21.12
CA ARG A 483 -7.17 -10.11 19.77
C ARG A 483 -7.65 -11.11 18.71
N TRP A 484 -7.49 -12.43 18.94
CA TRP A 484 -7.99 -13.45 18.02
C TRP A 484 -9.51 -13.45 17.94
N ILE A 485 -10.21 -13.37 19.08
CA ILE A 485 -11.67 -13.29 19.16
C ILE A 485 -12.18 -12.11 18.33
N ALA A 486 -11.57 -10.96 18.50
CA ALA A 486 -11.96 -9.72 17.81
C ALA A 486 -11.66 -9.79 16.31
N ASP A 487 -10.45 -10.18 15.91
CA ASP A 487 -10.04 -10.31 14.50
C ASP A 487 -10.92 -11.31 13.72
N ALA A 488 -11.30 -12.43 14.36
CA ALA A 488 -12.12 -13.48 13.77
C ALA A 488 -13.63 -13.30 14.02
N VAL A 489 -14.02 -12.31 14.83
CA VAL A 489 -15.43 -12.06 15.22
C VAL A 489 -16.10 -13.30 15.83
N LEU A 490 -15.41 -13.93 16.77
CA LEU A 490 -15.90 -15.14 17.45
C LEU A 490 -16.98 -14.80 18.48
N LYS A 491 -18.19 -14.51 18.01
CA LYS A 491 -19.34 -14.05 18.84
C LYS A 491 -19.72 -15.00 19.98
N ASN A 492 -19.44 -16.28 19.84
CA ASN A 492 -19.68 -17.29 20.86
C ASN A 492 -18.81 -17.13 22.12
N PHE A 493 -17.73 -16.32 22.06
CA PHE A 493 -16.93 -15.94 23.23
C PHE A 493 -17.41 -14.65 23.91
N GLN A 494 -18.39 -13.94 23.36
CA GLN A 494 -18.86 -12.68 23.91
C GLN A 494 -19.25 -12.78 25.42
N PRO A 495 -19.98 -13.80 25.90
CA PRO A 495 -20.32 -13.88 27.33
C PRO A 495 -19.09 -14.02 28.25
N GLN A 496 -18.06 -14.74 27.79
CA GLN A 496 -16.81 -14.90 28.55
C GLN A 496 -16.02 -13.58 28.58
N VAL A 497 -15.94 -12.86 27.44
CA VAL A 497 -15.29 -11.55 27.37
C VAL A 497 -16.01 -10.53 28.27
N GLU A 498 -17.34 -10.47 28.24
CA GLU A 498 -18.13 -9.62 29.11
C GLU A 498 -17.93 -9.93 30.60
N ALA A 499 -17.80 -11.21 30.95
CA ALA A 499 -17.54 -11.62 32.33
C ALA A 499 -16.17 -11.12 32.86
N MET A 500 -15.15 -10.99 31.98
CA MET A 500 -13.84 -10.45 32.36
C MET A 500 -13.94 -9.00 32.89
N LEU A 501 -14.89 -8.20 32.41
CA LEU A 501 -15.10 -6.83 32.88
C LEU A 501 -15.53 -6.73 34.35
N SER A 502 -15.98 -7.84 34.94
CA SER A 502 -16.35 -7.93 36.36
C SER A 502 -15.18 -8.31 37.27
N ASP A 503 -14.02 -8.64 36.69
CA ASP A 503 -12.80 -8.98 37.45
C ASP A 503 -12.12 -7.70 37.95
N ALA A 504 -12.14 -7.46 39.26
CA ALA A 504 -11.52 -6.30 39.90
C ALA A 504 -9.99 -6.30 39.78
N THR A 505 -9.39 -7.40 39.35
CA THR A 505 -7.92 -7.55 39.14
C THR A 505 -7.51 -7.44 37.67
N LEU A 506 -8.46 -7.14 36.77
CA LEU A 506 -8.20 -6.98 35.34
C LEU A 506 -7.18 -5.84 35.13
N ASP A 507 -6.08 -6.12 34.45
CA ASP A 507 -5.13 -5.07 34.11
C ASP A 507 -5.68 -4.11 33.05
N PHE A 508 -5.14 -2.88 33.02
CA PHE A 508 -5.64 -1.82 32.15
C PHE A 508 -5.59 -2.17 30.67
N ARG A 509 -4.54 -2.85 30.21
CA ARG A 509 -4.38 -3.24 28.80
C ARG A 509 -5.44 -4.26 28.36
N LEU A 510 -5.76 -5.24 29.23
CA LEU A 510 -6.83 -6.19 28.96
C LEU A 510 -8.21 -5.55 29.03
N PHE A 511 -8.39 -4.55 29.91
CA PHE A 511 -9.62 -3.78 29.98
C PHE A 511 -9.86 -2.93 28.72
N GLU A 512 -8.82 -2.31 28.16
CA GLU A 512 -8.91 -1.54 26.91
C GLU A 512 -9.15 -2.43 25.68
N ALA A 513 -8.67 -3.66 25.69
CA ALA A 513 -8.80 -4.65 24.61
C ALA A 513 -10.21 -5.26 24.57
#